data_ffbdfe92d3f345ca8b4c4b99f4145ba5
#
_entry.id   ffbdfe92d3f345ca8b4c4b99f4145ba5
#
_cell.length_a   1.000
_cell.length_b   1.000
_cell.length_c   1.000
_cell.angle_alpha   90.00
_cell.angle_beta   90.00
_cell.angle_gamma   90.00
#
_symmetry.space_group_name_H-M   'P 1'
#
loop_
_entity.id
_entity.type
_entity.pdbx_description
1 polymer ?
#
loop_
_entity_poly.entity_id
_entity_poly.type
_entity_poly.pdbx_seq_one_letter_code
_entity_poly.pdbx_strand_id
1 'polypeptide(L)'
;MRSIRPIPRSALPDMMTVRAPLPDGTYDEPELICNVRFERTQKVSDDEHRSADADGGTVFVDAVNSVGAFEVEAGSRVAVGGRSMYVIEVRRCEDLLGRVHHWEIEVR
;
A
#
# COMPACT_ATOMS: atom_id res chain seq x y z
N MET A 1 -18.19 -19.46 12.65
CA MET A 1 -16.80 -19.09 12.31
C MET A 1 -16.65 -17.57 12.39
N ARG A 2 -15.69 -17.11 13.14
CA ARG A 2 -15.50 -15.67 13.30
C ARG A 2 -14.66 -15.12 12.17
N SER A 3 -15.10 -14.01 11.58
CA SER A 3 -14.22 -13.22 10.71
C SER A 3 -13.16 -12.53 11.55
N ILE A 4 -12.01 -12.31 10.95
CA ILE A 4 -10.92 -11.57 11.58
C ILE A 4 -11.33 -10.09 11.69
N ARG A 5 -11.06 -9.48 12.83
CA ARG A 5 -11.38 -8.07 13.02
C ARG A 5 -10.61 -7.19 12.03
N PRO A 6 -11.24 -6.13 11.52
CA PRO A 6 -10.53 -5.15 10.70
C PRO A 6 -9.35 -4.53 11.44
N ILE A 7 -8.37 -4.04 10.69
CA ILE A 7 -7.28 -3.26 11.27
C ILE A 7 -7.88 -1.98 11.85
N PRO A 8 -7.64 -1.68 13.13
CA PRO A 8 -8.26 -0.50 13.74
C PRO A 8 -7.75 0.79 13.11
N ARG A 9 -8.60 1.80 13.04
CA ARG A 9 -8.23 3.10 12.46
C ARG A 9 -7.04 3.74 13.16
N SER A 10 -6.86 3.47 14.44
CA SER A 10 -5.70 3.98 15.20
C SER A 10 -4.37 3.45 14.68
N ALA A 11 -4.38 2.32 13.97
CA ALA A 11 -3.19 1.75 13.34
C ALA A 11 -3.04 2.18 11.87
N LEU A 12 -3.93 3.03 11.36
CA LEU A 12 -3.99 3.47 9.97
C LEU A 12 -3.89 4.99 9.89
N PRO A 13 -2.73 5.58 10.24
CA PRO A 13 -2.61 7.04 10.38
C PRO A 13 -2.37 7.80 9.08
N ASP A 14 -2.12 7.10 7.99
CA ASP A 14 -1.66 7.72 6.75
C ASP A 14 -2.79 7.82 5.71
N MET A 15 -2.52 8.53 4.64
CA MET A 15 -3.37 8.56 3.45
C MET A 15 -2.50 8.41 2.21
N MET A 16 -3.09 7.89 1.14
CA MET A 16 -2.37 7.60 -0.08
C MET A 16 -3.19 8.02 -1.28
N THR A 17 -2.54 8.59 -2.28
CA THR A 17 -3.14 8.77 -3.61
C THR A 17 -2.62 7.68 -4.54
N VAL A 18 -3.49 7.20 -5.42
CA VAL A 18 -3.18 6.12 -6.36
C VAL A 18 -3.56 6.56 -7.76
N ARG A 19 -2.65 6.40 -8.70
CA ARG A 19 -2.90 6.61 -10.13
C ARG A 19 -2.66 5.29 -10.86
N ALA A 20 -3.73 4.72 -11.38
CA ALA A 20 -3.65 3.44 -12.09
C ALA A 20 -2.89 3.62 -13.42
N PRO A 21 -2.11 2.60 -13.85
CA PRO A 21 -1.42 2.68 -15.14
C PRO A 21 -2.41 2.52 -16.29
N LEU A 22 -2.22 3.31 -17.34
CA LEU A 22 -3.02 3.22 -18.57
C LEU A 22 -2.23 2.50 -19.67
N PRO A 23 -2.92 1.91 -20.65
CA PRO A 23 -2.24 1.15 -21.72
C PRO A 23 -1.23 1.94 -22.54
N ASP A 24 -1.39 3.27 -22.61
CA ASP A 24 -0.48 4.14 -23.37
C ASP A 24 0.78 4.54 -22.59
N GLY A 25 0.98 4.02 -21.39
CA GLY A 25 2.12 4.36 -20.55
C GLY A 25 1.93 5.57 -19.64
N THR A 26 0.78 6.22 -19.70
CA THR A 26 0.42 7.30 -18.78
C THR A 26 -0.33 6.75 -17.58
N TYR A 27 -0.80 7.63 -16.72
CA TYR A 27 -1.52 7.27 -15.50
C TYR A 27 -2.87 7.95 -15.44
N ASP A 28 -3.83 7.25 -14.86
CA ASP A 28 -5.17 7.77 -14.63
C ASP A 28 -5.17 8.88 -13.58
N GLU A 29 -6.31 9.53 -13.40
CA GLU A 29 -6.50 10.53 -12.36
C GLU A 29 -6.24 9.94 -10.97
N PRO A 30 -5.70 10.73 -10.03
CA PRO A 30 -5.44 10.23 -8.69
C PRO A 30 -6.71 9.91 -7.93
N GLU A 31 -6.71 8.79 -7.24
CA GLU A 31 -7.76 8.40 -6.30
C GLU A 31 -7.18 8.36 -4.90
N LEU A 32 -7.94 8.83 -3.93
CA LEU A 32 -7.52 8.94 -2.54
C LEU A 32 -8.02 7.75 -1.73
N ILE A 33 -7.10 7.12 -0.99
CA ILE A 33 -7.45 6.13 0.03
C ILE A 33 -6.99 6.69 1.37
N CYS A 34 -7.94 6.92 2.26
CA CYS A 34 -7.66 7.41 3.61
C CYS A 34 -7.54 6.24 4.59
N ASN A 35 -6.90 6.48 5.71
CA ASN A 35 -6.70 5.48 6.76
C ASN A 35 -5.98 4.25 6.23
N VAL A 36 -4.74 4.46 5.84
CA VAL A 36 -3.79 3.41 5.46
C VAL A 36 -2.59 3.49 6.40
N ARG A 37 -1.74 2.49 6.36
CA ARG A 37 -0.48 2.50 7.13
C ARG A 37 0.68 2.28 6.18
N PHE A 38 1.62 3.21 6.18
CA PHE A 38 2.86 3.08 5.42
C PHE A 38 3.99 2.72 6.37
N GLU A 39 4.56 1.53 6.18
CA GLU A 39 5.74 1.09 6.89
C GLU A 39 6.94 1.15 5.96
N ARG A 40 7.87 2.05 6.26
CA ARG A 40 9.10 2.17 5.48
C ARG A 40 9.99 0.97 5.73
N THR A 41 10.57 0.46 4.65
CA THR A 41 11.62 -0.53 4.76
C THR A 41 12.86 0.15 5.31
N GLN A 42 13.34 -0.29 6.46
CA GLN A 42 14.59 0.17 7.03
C GLN A 42 15.59 -0.97 6.94
N LYS A 43 16.61 -0.78 6.12
CA LYS A 43 17.75 -1.67 6.10
C LYS A 43 18.88 -1.03 6.86
N VAL A 44 19.24 -1.65 7.97
CA VAL A 44 20.49 -1.32 8.65
C VAL A 44 21.55 -2.26 8.09
N SER A 45 22.48 -1.70 7.35
CA SER A 45 23.58 -2.46 6.79
C SER A 45 24.88 -1.89 7.29
N ASP A 46 25.82 -2.75 7.70
CA ASP A 46 27.20 -2.36 8.02
C ASP A 46 28.02 -2.09 6.76
N ASP A 47 27.41 -2.23 5.60
CA ASP A 47 28.06 -2.09 4.33
C ASP A 47 28.17 -0.62 3.95
N GLU A 48 29.34 -0.20 3.48
CA GLU A 48 29.57 1.14 2.98
C GLU A 48 28.74 1.47 1.76
N HIS A 49 28.25 0.46 1.07
CA HIS A 49 27.43 0.60 -0.12
C HIS A 49 25.97 0.54 0.23
N ARG A 50 25.45 1.61 0.78
CA ARG A 50 24.02 1.71 0.98
C ARG A 50 23.35 1.82 -0.37
N SER A 51 22.58 0.80 -0.67
CA SER A 51 21.71 0.81 -1.82
C SER A 51 20.69 1.95 -1.67
N ALA A 52 20.52 2.74 -2.72
CA ALA A 52 19.46 3.75 -2.80
C ALA A 52 18.06 3.12 -2.75
N ASP A 53 17.96 1.81 -2.83
CA ASP A 53 16.73 1.05 -2.83
C ASP A 53 16.10 0.88 -1.44
N ALA A 54 16.71 1.47 -0.41
CA ALA A 54 16.18 1.45 0.95
C ALA A 54 14.91 2.32 1.12
N ASP A 55 14.42 2.94 0.05
CA ASP A 55 13.36 3.93 0.13
C ASP A 55 11.95 3.37 -0.05
N GLY A 56 11.83 2.08 -0.24
CA GLY A 56 10.53 1.44 -0.37
C GLY A 56 9.87 1.12 0.95
N GLY A 57 8.75 0.43 0.87
CA GLY A 57 8.02 -0.01 2.04
C GLY A 57 6.78 -0.79 1.70
N THR A 58 5.94 -0.97 2.69
CA THR A 58 4.66 -1.65 2.55
C THR A 58 3.55 -0.72 3.00
N VAL A 59 2.49 -0.63 2.20
CA VAL A 59 1.27 0.09 2.57
C VAL A 59 0.19 -0.94 2.89
N PHE A 60 -0.42 -0.80 4.07
CA PHE A 60 -1.54 -1.64 4.50
C PHE A 60 -2.84 -0.88 4.25
N VAL A 61 -3.73 -1.49 3.47
CA VAL A 61 -5.06 -0.97 3.16
C VAL A 61 -6.08 -1.94 3.72
N ASP A 62 -6.91 -1.49 4.65
CA ASP A 62 -7.93 -2.32 5.27
C ASP A 62 -9.22 -2.29 4.46
N ALA A 63 -9.85 -3.45 4.28
CA ALA A 63 -11.05 -3.54 3.46
C ALA A 63 -12.26 -2.82 4.07
N VAL A 64 -12.28 -2.62 5.38
CA VAL A 64 -13.39 -2.00 6.10
C VAL A 64 -13.08 -0.56 6.50
N ASN A 65 -11.92 -0.35 7.14
CA ASN A 65 -11.61 0.93 7.78
C ASN A 65 -10.83 1.91 6.92
N SER A 66 -10.24 1.47 5.81
CA SER A 66 -9.63 2.39 4.85
C SER A 66 -10.72 2.96 3.95
N VAL A 67 -10.88 4.28 4.00
CA VAL A 67 -11.94 4.96 3.24
C VAL A 67 -11.52 5.08 1.78
N GLY A 68 -12.39 4.61 0.88
CA GLY A 68 -12.10 4.59 -0.55
C GLY A 68 -11.26 3.41 -0.99
N ALA A 69 -11.14 2.37 -0.16
CA ALA A 69 -10.29 1.21 -0.43
C ALA A 69 -10.73 0.48 -1.70
N PHE A 70 -9.76 0.08 -2.49
CA PHE A 70 -9.95 -0.79 -3.66
C PHE A 70 -8.65 -1.57 -3.87
N GLU A 71 -8.72 -2.60 -4.72
CA GLU A 71 -7.53 -3.38 -5.04
C GLU A 71 -6.65 -2.62 -6.01
N VAL A 72 -5.51 -2.14 -5.51
CA VAL A 72 -4.56 -1.36 -6.29
C VAL A 72 -3.83 -2.28 -7.25
N GLU A 73 -3.65 -1.82 -8.47
CA GLU A 73 -2.97 -2.59 -9.51
C GLU A 73 -1.45 -2.39 -9.42
N ALA A 74 -0.71 -3.49 -9.60
CA ALA A 74 0.75 -3.40 -9.71
C ALA A 74 1.13 -2.52 -10.90
N GLY A 75 2.17 -1.72 -10.74
CA GLY A 75 2.56 -0.72 -11.73
C GLY A 75 1.91 0.64 -11.52
N SER A 76 0.96 0.75 -10.61
CA SER A 76 0.35 2.04 -10.25
C SER A 76 1.39 2.99 -9.66
N ARG A 77 1.14 4.28 -9.81
CA ARG A 77 1.94 5.32 -9.16
C ARG A 77 1.20 5.77 -7.90
N VAL A 78 1.92 5.83 -6.80
CA VAL A 78 1.33 6.21 -5.51
C VAL A 78 2.13 7.32 -4.86
N ALA A 79 1.42 8.12 -4.06
CA ALA A 79 2.06 9.10 -3.19
C ALA A 79 1.58 8.86 -1.77
N VAL A 80 2.51 8.59 -0.89
CA VAL A 80 2.26 8.33 0.54
C VAL A 80 3.49 8.75 1.33
N GLY A 81 3.27 9.28 2.52
CA GLY A 81 4.38 9.73 3.38
C GLY A 81 5.25 10.80 2.75
N GLY A 82 4.68 11.63 1.89
CA GLY A 82 5.42 12.69 1.20
C GLY A 82 6.31 12.20 0.06
N ARG A 83 6.14 10.96 -0.37
CA ARG A 83 6.95 10.35 -1.43
C ARG A 83 6.09 9.82 -2.55
N SER A 84 6.61 9.94 -3.78
CA SER A 84 6.03 9.35 -4.97
C SER A 84 6.77 8.05 -5.27
N MET A 85 6.03 6.94 -5.39
CA MET A 85 6.61 5.61 -5.56
C MET A 85 5.76 4.81 -6.54
N TYR A 86 6.26 3.64 -6.94
CA TYR A 86 5.54 2.70 -7.78
C TYR A 86 5.12 1.49 -6.98
N VAL A 87 3.98 0.93 -7.32
CA VAL A 87 3.50 -0.33 -6.75
C VAL A 87 4.20 -1.48 -7.46
N ILE A 88 4.96 -2.26 -6.69
CA ILE A 88 5.73 -3.40 -7.19
C ILE A 88 4.89 -4.67 -7.12
N GLU A 89 4.21 -4.88 -6.00
CA GLU A 89 3.45 -6.08 -5.74
C GLU A 89 2.25 -5.73 -4.86
N VAL A 90 1.14 -6.41 -5.09
CA VAL A 90 -0.06 -6.29 -4.25
C VAL A 90 -0.41 -7.68 -3.75
N ARG A 91 -0.49 -7.83 -2.44
CA ARG A 91 -0.90 -9.08 -1.80
C ARG A 91 -2.28 -8.90 -1.20
N ARG A 92 -3.21 -9.73 -1.64
CA ARG A 92 -4.55 -9.77 -1.08
C ARG A 92 -4.55 -10.75 0.07
N CYS A 93 -4.86 -10.27 1.27
CA CYS A 93 -4.93 -11.10 2.47
C CYS A 93 -6.40 -11.34 2.81
N GLU A 94 -6.82 -12.59 2.67
CA GLU A 94 -8.21 -12.99 2.86
C GLU A 94 -8.41 -13.59 4.26
N ASP A 95 -9.65 -13.46 4.78
CA ASP A 95 -10.03 -14.12 6.01
C ASP A 95 -10.43 -15.58 5.73
N LEU A 96 -10.85 -16.30 6.78
CA LEU A 96 -11.22 -17.71 6.68
C LEU A 96 -12.49 -17.94 5.85
N LEU A 97 -13.24 -16.89 5.57
CA LEU A 97 -14.45 -16.95 4.76
C LEU A 97 -14.20 -16.56 3.30
N GLY A 98 -12.94 -16.33 2.92
CA GLY A 98 -12.56 -15.93 1.57
C GLY A 98 -12.82 -14.47 1.25
N ARG A 99 -13.14 -13.66 2.26
CA ARG A 99 -13.32 -12.22 2.06
C ARG A 99 -12.01 -11.49 2.27
N VAL A 100 -11.80 -10.42 1.50
CA VAL A 100 -10.60 -9.61 1.66
C VAL A 100 -10.62 -8.94 3.03
N HIS A 101 -9.59 -9.20 3.82
CA HIS A 101 -9.37 -8.54 5.10
C HIS A 101 -8.59 -7.24 4.90
N HIS A 102 -7.49 -7.32 4.17
CA HIS A 102 -6.66 -6.16 3.83
C HIS A 102 -5.77 -6.48 2.63
N TRP A 103 -5.14 -5.45 2.12
CA TRP A 103 -4.09 -5.58 1.11
C TRP A 103 -2.77 -5.09 1.68
N GLU A 104 -1.70 -5.78 1.32
CA GLU A 104 -0.32 -5.36 1.59
C GLU A 104 0.31 -4.97 0.26
N ILE A 105 0.64 -3.71 0.12
CA ILE A 105 1.11 -3.14 -1.13
C ILE A 105 2.59 -2.81 -0.98
N GLU A 106 3.44 -3.52 -1.72
CA GLU A 106 4.86 -3.21 -1.75
C GLU A 106 5.12 -2.07 -2.72
N VAL A 107 5.80 -1.03 -2.24
CA VAL A 107 6.09 0.20 -2.99
C VAL A 107 7.58 0.52 -2.97
N ARG A 108 8.05 1.14 -4.05
CA ARG A 108 9.41 1.64 -4.18
C ARG A 108 9.45 2.95 -4.92
#